data_d949d384ad3516a90acf4cb1eee1b1f2
#
_entry.id   d949d384ad3516a90acf4cb1eee1b1f2
#
_cell.length_a   1.000
_cell.length_b   1.000
_cell.length_c   1.000
_cell.angle_alpha   90.00
_cell.angle_beta   90.00
_cell.angle_gamma   90.00
#
_symmetry.space_group_name_H-M   'P 1'
#
loop_
_entity.id
_entity.type
_entity.pdbx_description
1 polymer ?
#
loop_
_entity_poly.entity_id
_entity_poly.type
_entity_poly.pdbx_seq_one_letter_code
_entity_poly.pdbx_strand_id
1 'polypeptide(L)'
;MRSAQAILLMIFSTLIFAWLNIGGLVDGPPPDIWNLLLSLMFLLIWYSWGFIQGKKQNRSYLLYASTFWGLGIIATILCVIFSGLSMLTSLWLLSFPFIAPMNGFGFLTRDLTENLRYLNLIYKPVLPLLTTLIGYYMGKKKSNVDRQDEKFDL
;
A
#
# COMPACT_ATOMS: atom_id res chain seq x y z
N MET A 1 -12.90 -8.96 15.32
CA MET A 1 -11.42 -8.86 15.32
C MET A 1 -11.02 -7.55 15.98
N ARG A 2 -10.12 -7.56 16.95
CA ARG A 2 -9.56 -6.34 17.55
C ARG A 2 -8.74 -5.60 16.47
N SER A 3 -8.72 -4.27 16.48
CA SER A 3 -7.99 -3.44 15.51
C SER A 3 -6.50 -3.84 15.35
N ALA A 4 -5.85 -4.24 16.44
CA ALA A 4 -4.47 -4.72 16.44
C ALA A 4 -4.26 -5.99 15.59
N GLN A 5 -5.17 -6.96 15.65
CA GLN A 5 -5.08 -8.17 14.83
C GLN A 5 -5.25 -7.87 13.34
N ALA A 6 -6.14 -6.92 13.01
CA ALA A 6 -6.32 -6.46 11.65
C ALA A 6 -5.02 -5.88 11.07
N ILE A 7 -4.33 -5.06 11.86
CA ILE A 7 -3.08 -4.42 11.45
C ILE A 7 -1.95 -5.41 11.31
N LEU A 8 -1.81 -6.34 12.26
CA LEU A 8 -0.79 -7.40 12.15
C LEU A 8 -0.96 -8.22 10.87
N LEU A 9 -2.20 -8.60 10.52
CA LEU A 9 -2.47 -9.29 9.25
C LEU A 9 -2.09 -8.44 8.03
N MET A 10 -2.34 -7.13 8.07
CA MET A 10 -1.99 -6.22 6.98
C MET A 10 -0.48 -6.06 6.84
N ILE A 11 0.25 -5.89 7.94
CA ILE A 11 1.72 -5.86 7.94
C ILE A 11 2.28 -7.17 7.39
N PHE A 12 1.75 -8.31 7.85
CA PHE A 12 2.18 -9.63 7.39
C PHE A 12 1.92 -9.82 5.89
N SER A 13 0.72 -9.43 5.40
CA SER A 13 0.43 -9.46 3.96
C SER A 13 1.40 -8.58 3.18
N THR A 14 1.72 -7.39 3.69
CA THR A 14 2.68 -6.48 3.05
C THR A 14 4.06 -7.11 2.91
N LEU A 15 4.54 -7.79 3.95
CA LEU A 15 5.83 -8.50 3.92
C LEU A 15 5.82 -9.67 2.93
N ILE A 16 4.73 -10.45 2.85
CA ILE A 16 4.60 -11.54 1.87
C ILE A 16 4.66 -10.99 0.44
N PHE A 17 3.87 -9.96 0.14
CA PHE A 17 3.88 -9.36 -1.20
C PHE A 17 5.19 -8.65 -1.53
N ALA A 18 5.86 -8.06 -0.53
CA ALA A 18 7.21 -7.52 -0.69
C ALA A 18 8.19 -8.64 -1.08
N TRP A 19 8.14 -9.77 -0.40
CA TRP A 19 8.97 -10.93 -0.72
C TRP A 19 8.70 -11.48 -2.11
N LEU A 20 7.44 -11.65 -2.51
CA LEU A 20 7.06 -12.16 -3.81
C LEU A 20 7.47 -11.23 -4.97
N ASN A 21 7.56 -9.92 -4.73
CA ASN A 21 7.93 -8.91 -5.73
C ASN A 21 9.40 -8.45 -5.63
N ILE A 22 10.22 -9.09 -4.79
CA ILE A 22 11.61 -8.66 -4.51
C ILE A 22 12.53 -8.78 -5.74
N GLY A 23 12.28 -9.77 -6.59
CA GLY A 23 13.20 -10.15 -7.65
C GLY A 23 13.58 -9.04 -8.64
N GLY A 24 12.69 -8.07 -8.86
CA GLY A 24 12.96 -6.94 -9.75
C GLY A 24 13.58 -5.71 -9.08
N LEU A 25 13.85 -5.75 -7.75
CA LEU A 25 14.43 -4.64 -7.00
C LEU A 25 15.91 -4.86 -6.67
N VAL A 26 16.35 -6.10 -6.60
CA VAL A 26 17.74 -6.48 -6.22
C VAL A 26 18.31 -7.35 -7.34
N ASP A 27 18.98 -6.73 -8.30
CA ASP A 27 19.73 -7.38 -9.40
C ASP A 27 18.98 -8.49 -10.17
N GLY A 28 17.65 -8.51 -10.05
CA GLY A 28 16.77 -9.48 -10.71
C GLY A 28 16.30 -9.02 -12.11
N PRO A 29 15.60 -9.88 -12.84
CA PRO A 29 14.98 -9.50 -14.11
C PRO A 29 13.99 -8.35 -13.91
N PRO A 30 13.76 -7.50 -14.92
CA PRO A 30 12.79 -6.42 -14.82
C PRO A 30 11.40 -6.98 -14.50
N PRO A 31 10.55 -6.20 -13.80
CA PRO A 31 9.19 -6.64 -13.46
C PRO A 31 8.42 -7.08 -14.71
N ASP A 32 7.71 -8.17 -14.58
CA ASP A 32 6.88 -8.76 -15.62
C ASP A 32 5.38 -8.64 -15.29
N ILE A 33 4.54 -9.25 -16.12
CA ILE A 33 3.08 -9.24 -15.94
C ILE A 33 2.66 -9.92 -14.62
N TRP A 34 3.39 -10.92 -14.14
CA TRP A 34 3.10 -11.59 -12.87
C TRP A 34 3.34 -10.68 -11.69
N ASN A 35 4.41 -9.89 -11.72
CA ASN A 35 4.67 -8.87 -10.69
C ASN A 35 3.56 -7.81 -10.68
N LEU A 36 3.05 -7.41 -11.86
CA LEU A 36 1.92 -6.49 -11.95
C LEU A 36 0.66 -7.09 -11.35
N LEU A 37 0.32 -8.34 -11.67
CA LEU A 37 -0.83 -9.03 -11.09
C LEU A 37 -0.73 -9.17 -9.57
N LEU A 38 0.44 -9.49 -9.03
CA LEU A 38 0.69 -9.53 -7.59
C LEU A 38 0.46 -8.15 -6.94
N SER A 39 0.94 -7.07 -7.57
CA SER A 39 0.72 -5.72 -7.06
C SER A 39 -0.76 -5.32 -7.09
N LEU A 40 -1.51 -5.70 -8.13
CA LEU A 40 -2.96 -5.48 -8.20
C LEU A 40 -3.71 -6.28 -7.13
N MET A 41 -3.36 -7.55 -6.93
CA MET A 41 -3.92 -8.38 -5.84
C MET A 41 -3.65 -7.74 -4.47
N PHE A 42 -2.45 -7.23 -4.26
CA PHE A 42 -2.10 -6.51 -3.03
C PHE A 42 -3.01 -5.30 -2.80
N LEU A 43 -3.23 -4.46 -3.82
CA LEU A 43 -4.15 -3.32 -3.73
C LEU A 43 -5.59 -3.76 -3.43
N LEU A 44 -6.07 -4.85 -4.07
CA LEU A 44 -7.39 -5.40 -3.80
C LEU A 44 -7.56 -5.87 -2.35
N ILE A 45 -6.54 -6.48 -1.76
CA ILE A 45 -6.54 -6.88 -0.36
C ILE A 45 -6.67 -5.65 0.55
N TRP A 46 -5.88 -4.61 0.32
CA TRP A 46 -5.93 -3.38 1.11
C TRP A 46 -7.27 -2.64 0.94
N TYR A 47 -7.81 -2.59 -0.28
CA TYR A 47 -9.13 -2.05 -0.54
C TYR A 47 -10.23 -2.82 0.23
N SER A 48 -10.27 -4.14 0.07
CA SER A 48 -11.29 -5.00 0.67
C SER A 48 -11.27 -4.90 2.20
N TRP A 49 -10.07 -4.89 2.77
CA TRP A 49 -9.90 -4.74 4.20
C TRP A 49 -10.33 -3.36 4.69
N GLY A 50 -9.93 -2.30 3.97
CA GLY A 50 -10.41 -0.95 4.22
C GLY A 50 -11.94 -0.89 4.21
N PHE A 51 -12.58 -1.50 3.20
CA PHE A 51 -14.02 -1.56 3.07
C PHE A 51 -14.71 -2.26 4.26
N ILE A 52 -14.20 -3.43 4.68
CA ILE A 52 -14.71 -4.17 5.83
C ILE A 52 -14.60 -3.33 7.12
N GLN A 53 -13.47 -2.68 7.33
CA GLN A 53 -13.26 -1.83 8.51
C GLN A 53 -14.08 -0.54 8.45
N GLY A 54 -14.31 -0.02 7.26
CA GLY A 54 -15.20 1.12 7.01
C GLY A 54 -16.65 0.80 7.35
N LYS A 55 -17.17 -0.37 6.96
CA LYS A 55 -18.50 -0.87 7.37
C LYS A 55 -18.64 -0.96 8.89
N LYS A 56 -17.57 -1.33 9.59
CA LYS A 56 -17.51 -1.38 11.06
C LYS A 56 -17.27 -0.01 11.69
N GLN A 57 -17.07 1.04 10.90
CA GLN A 57 -16.74 2.39 11.36
C GLN A 57 -15.52 2.44 12.30
N ASN A 58 -14.55 1.56 12.07
CA ASN A 58 -13.36 1.40 12.92
C ASN A 58 -12.34 2.51 12.66
N ARG A 59 -12.45 3.63 13.38
CA ARG A 59 -11.54 4.79 13.25
C ARG A 59 -10.10 4.45 13.64
N SER A 60 -9.89 3.56 14.61
CA SER A 60 -8.55 3.15 15.02
C SER A 60 -7.81 2.45 13.87
N TYR A 61 -8.51 1.61 13.08
CA TYR A 61 -7.93 1.00 11.89
C TYR A 61 -7.48 2.06 10.89
N LEU A 62 -8.33 3.06 10.61
CA LEU A 62 -8.00 4.13 9.66
C LEU A 62 -6.74 4.88 10.10
N LEU A 63 -6.65 5.25 11.39
CA LEU A 63 -5.48 5.93 11.94
C LEU A 63 -4.20 5.10 11.75
N TYR A 64 -4.23 3.83 12.15
CA TYR A 64 -3.06 2.96 12.05
C TYR A 64 -2.64 2.69 10.60
N ALA A 65 -3.60 2.43 9.71
CA ALA A 65 -3.30 2.22 8.29
C ALA A 65 -2.70 3.47 7.65
N SER A 66 -3.24 4.66 7.96
CA SER A 66 -2.69 5.94 7.49
C SER A 66 -1.30 6.21 8.05
N THR A 67 -1.05 5.92 9.33
CA THR A 67 0.28 6.05 9.94
C THR A 67 1.28 5.10 9.29
N PHE A 68 0.91 3.83 9.09
CA PHE A 68 1.77 2.83 8.48
C PHE A 68 2.21 3.25 7.07
N TRP A 69 1.28 3.62 6.20
CA TRP A 69 1.60 4.06 4.84
C TRP A 69 2.24 5.46 4.81
N GLY A 70 1.87 6.35 5.74
CA GLY A 70 2.51 7.66 5.90
C GLY A 70 3.99 7.53 6.24
N LEU A 71 4.36 6.63 7.14
CA LEU A 71 5.76 6.29 7.43
C LEU A 71 6.47 5.73 6.21
N GLY A 72 5.80 4.89 5.42
CA GLY A 72 6.34 4.36 4.16
C GLY A 72 6.63 5.46 3.14
N ILE A 73 5.74 6.44 3.01
CA ILE A 73 5.94 7.61 2.13
C ILE A 73 7.14 8.43 2.60
N ILE A 74 7.22 8.75 3.90
CA ILE A 74 8.33 9.51 4.48
C ILE A 74 9.65 8.76 4.27
N ALA A 75 9.70 7.46 4.58
CA ALA A 75 10.89 6.63 4.38
C ALA A 75 11.34 6.64 2.91
N THR A 76 10.40 6.55 1.97
CA THR A 76 10.71 6.58 0.53
C THR A 76 11.23 7.94 0.08
N ILE A 77 10.63 9.04 0.55
CA ILE A 77 11.10 10.40 0.24
C ILE A 77 12.51 10.62 0.78
N LEU A 78 12.77 10.23 2.02
CA LEU A 78 14.11 10.31 2.61
C LEU A 78 15.12 9.47 1.80
N CYS A 79 14.73 8.27 1.38
CA CYS A 79 15.57 7.42 0.53
C CYS A 79 15.92 8.11 -0.80
N VAL A 80 14.96 8.78 -1.44
CA VAL A 80 15.17 9.52 -2.70
C VAL A 80 16.09 10.73 -2.48
N ILE A 81 15.83 11.55 -1.45
CA ILE A 81 16.63 12.75 -1.17
C ILE A 81 18.09 12.40 -0.89
N PHE A 82 18.30 11.35 -0.14
CA PHE A 82 19.62 10.96 0.30
C PHE A 82 20.29 9.88 -0.58
N SER A 83 19.76 9.52 -1.72
CA SER A 83 20.27 8.45 -2.60
C SER A 83 21.72 8.64 -3.09
N GLY A 84 22.30 9.86 -2.95
CA GLY A 84 23.69 10.16 -3.29
C GLY A 84 24.73 9.91 -2.19
N LEU A 85 24.33 9.54 -0.98
CA LEU A 85 25.24 9.38 0.15
C LEU A 85 25.44 7.88 0.46
N SER A 86 26.68 7.42 0.55
CA SER A 86 27.05 6.01 0.77
C SER A 86 26.56 5.37 2.08
N MET A 87 26.05 6.16 3.03
CA MET A 87 25.49 5.67 4.30
C MET A 87 24.08 5.06 4.20
N LEU A 88 23.50 4.92 3.03
CA LEU A 88 22.05 4.82 2.84
C LEU A 88 21.49 3.44 2.49
N THR A 89 22.32 2.41 2.51
CA THR A 89 21.83 1.01 2.43
C THR A 89 20.76 0.72 3.51
N SER A 90 20.88 1.36 4.68
CA SER A 90 19.95 1.20 5.79
C SER A 90 18.58 1.84 5.52
N LEU A 91 18.50 2.99 4.83
CA LEU A 91 17.23 3.65 4.48
C LEU A 91 16.50 2.89 3.37
N TRP A 92 17.22 2.26 2.45
CA TRP A 92 16.64 1.35 1.46
C TRP A 92 15.92 0.18 2.13
N LEU A 93 16.52 -0.41 3.16
CA LEU A 93 15.90 -1.49 3.94
C LEU A 93 14.61 -1.04 4.64
N LEU A 94 14.57 0.21 5.12
CA LEU A 94 13.36 0.78 5.75
C LEU A 94 12.24 1.05 4.75
N SER A 95 12.55 1.53 3.54
CA SER A 95 11.56 1.82 2.50
C SER A 95 11.10 0.57 1.74
N PHE A 96 11.91 -0.47 1.75
CA PHE A 96 11.71 -1.69 0.99
C PHE A 96 10.34 -2.35 1.20
N PRO A 97 9.83 -2.57 2.42
CA PRO A 97 8.52 -3.17 2.65
C PRO A 97 7.36 -2.38 2.03
N PHE A 98 7.55 -1.09 1.82
CA PHE A 98 6.53 -0.19 1.27
C PHE A 98 6.58 -0.07 -0.25
N ILE A 99 7.76 -0.26 -0.85
CA ILE A 99 7.98 -0.16 -2.30
C ILE A 99 7.79 -1.50 -2.98
N ALA A 100 8.32 -2.58 -2.39
CA ALA A 100 8.40 -3.88 -3.02
C ALA A 100 7.03 -4.48 -3.40
N PRO A 101 5.95 -4.42 -2.59
CA PRO A 101 4.65 -4.94 -2.99
C PRO A 101 4.10 -4.30 -4.27
N MET A 102 4.54 -3.08 -4.57
CA MET A 102 4.10 -2.29 -5.72
C MET A 102 5.10 -2.31 -6.88
N ASN A 103 6.14 -3.14 -6.79
CA ASN A 103 7.19 -3.18 -7.80
C ASN A 103 6.68 -3.61 -9.18
N GLY A 104 5.61 -4.40 -9.25
CA GLY A 104 4.98 -4.83 -10.50
C GLY A 104 4.50 -3.68 -11.38
N PHE A 105 4.16 -2.53 -10.80
CA PHE A 105 3.84 -1.33 -11.59
C PHE A 105 5.05 -0.78 -12.37
N GLY A 106 6.28 -1.19 -12.04
CA GLY A 106 7.45 -0.95 -12.86
C GLY A 106 7.35 -1.53 -14.27
N PHE A 107 6.52 -2.57 -14.46
CA PHE A 107 6.21 -3.10 -15.79
C PHE A 107 5.56 -2.04 -16.70
N LEU A 108 4.65 -1.23 -16.16
CA LEU A 108 3.95 -0.18 -16.91
C LEU A 108 4.80 1.08 -17.10
N THR A 109 5.84 1.26 -16.29
CA THR A 109 6.67 2.48 -16.29
C THR A 109 8.07 2.22 -16.82
N ARG A 110 8.29 1.08 -17.47
CA ARG A 110 9.59 0.62 -17.92
C ARG A 110 10.29 1.60 -18.87
N ASP A 111 9.51 2.26 -19.73
CA ASP A 111 10.03 3.15 -20.77
C ASP A 111 10.09 4.63 -20.33
N LEU A 112 9.82 4.91 -19.04
CA LEU A 112 9.89 6.27 -18.52
C LEU A 112 11.35 6.70 -18.36
N THR A 113 11.62 7.95 -18.75
CA THR A 113 12.93 8.60 -18.65
C THR A 113 13.43 8.62 -17.19
N GLU A 114 14.76 8.69 -17.01
CA GLU A 114 15.41 8.70 -15.69
C GLU A 114 14.84 9.75 -14.73
N ASN A 115 14.44 10.91 -15.25
CA ASN A 115 13.84 11.98 -14.45
C ASN A 115 12.51 11.58 -13.79
N LEU A 116 11.78 10.63 -14.36
CA LEU A 116 10.53 10.11 -13.81
C LEU A 116 10.75 8.91 -12.89
N ARG A 117 11.98 8.39 -12.79
CA ARG A 117 12.33 7.23 -11.97
C ARG A 117 12.08 7.48 -10.49
N TYR A 118 12.37 8.68 -9.99
CA TYR A 118 12.11 9.06 -8.60
C TYR A 118 10.62 9.18 -8.30
N LEU A 119 9.82 9.72 -9.24
CA LEU A 119 8.37 9.74 -9.13
C LEU A 119 7.81 8.33 -9.06
N ASN A 120 8.41 7.40 -9.84
CA ASN A 120 8.06 5.98 -9.81
C ASN A 120 8.25 5.32 -8.44
N LEU A 121 9.20 5.76 -7.63
CA LEU A 121 9.38 5.27 -6.27
C LEU A 121 8.35 5.85 -5.30
N ILE A 122 8.04 7.14 -5.41
CA ILE A 122 7.17 7.86 -4.47
C ILE A 122 5.70 7.40 -4.59
N TYR A 123 5.17 7.16 -5.79
CA TYR A 123 3.77 6.75 -5.94
C TYR A 123 3.49 5.36 -5.36
N LYS A 124 4.49 4.48 -5.28
CA LYS A 124 4.31 3.10 -4.83
C LYS A 124 3.69 2.99 -3.43
N PRO A 125 4.18 3.68 -2.38
CA PRO A 125 3.51 3.67 -1.07
C PRO A 125 2.24 4.53 -1.02
N VAL A 126 2.06 5.47 -1.95
CA VAL A 126 0.85 6.33 -2.01
C VAL A 126 -0.37 5.54 -2.49
N LEU A 127 -0.21 4.64 -3.48
CA LEU A 127 -1.32 3.86 -4.02
C LEU A 127 -2.03 2.99 -2.98
N PRO A 128 -1.35 2.19 -2.15
CA PRO A 128 -2.02 1.43 -1.11
C PRO A 128 -2.71 2.31 -0.05
N LEU A 129 -2.13 3.47 0.29
CA LEU A 129 -2.79 4.43 1.17
C LEU A 129 -4.11 4.90 0.57
N LEU A 130 -4.10 5.39 -0.67
CA LEU A 130 -5.31 5.85 -1.35
C LEU A 130 -6.34 4.74 -1.47
N THR A 131 -5.92 3.55 -1.86
CA THR A 131 -6.79 2.38 -2.00
C THR A 131 -7.45 2.01 -0.67
N THR A 132 -6.71 2.06 0.42
CA THR A 132 -7.22 1.82 1.78
C THR A 132 -8.25 2.88 2.19
N LEU A 133 -7.95 4.15 1.94
CA LEU A 133 -8.86 5.27 2.26
C LEU A 133 -10.16 5.15 1.46
N ILE A 134 -10.07 4.93 0.16
CA ILE A 134 -11.24 4.75 -0.72
C ILE A 134 -12.09 3.59 -0.20
N GLY A 135 -11.48 2.43 0.05
CA GLY A 135 -12.18 1.27 0.61
C GLY A 135 -12.90 1.61 1.91
N TYR A 136 -12.20 2.27 2.85
CA TYR A 136 -12.78 2.64 4.14
C TYR A 136 -14.00 3.57 4.00
N TYR A 137 -13.88 4.63 3.22
CA TYR A 137 -14.97 5.59 3.06
C TYR A 137 -16.16 4.99 2.30
N MET A 138 -15.93 4.14 1.31
CA MET A 138 -16.99 3.41 0.62
C MET A 138 -17.71 2.43 1.56
N GLY A 139 -16.99 1.70 2.39
CA GLY A 139 -17.57 0.81 3.39
C GLY A 139 -18.40 1.57 4.42
N LYS A 140 -17.91 2.72 4.90
CA LYS A 140 -18.63 3.60 5.83
C LYS A 140 -19.92 4.15 5.21
N LYS A 141 -19.86 4.59 3.95
CA LYS A 141 -21.04 5.10 3.23
C LYS A 141 -22.11 4.01 3.12
N LYS A 142 -21.72 2.80 2.74
CA LYS A 142 -22.65 1.66 2.62
C LYS A 142 -23.31 1.35 3.97
N SER A 143 -22.55 1.29 5.07
CA SER A 143 -23.11 1.04 6.42
C SER A 143 -24.13 2.10 6.85
N ASN A 144 -23.95 3.35 6.43
CA ASN A 144 -24.91 4.42 6.76
C ASN A 144 -26.22 4.28 5.95
N VAL A 145 -26.13 3.86 4.69
CA VAL A 145 -27.33 3.58 3.86
C VAL A 145 -28.10 2.42 4.44
N ASP A 146 -27.44 1.28 4.69
CA ASP A 146 -28.05 0.08 5.25
C ASP A 146 -28.85 0.41 6.55
N ARG A 147 -28.33 1.32 7.40
CA ARG A 147 -29.02 1.75 8.64
C ARG A 147 -30.21 2.69 8.40
N GLN A 148 -30.22 3.43 7.31
CA GLN A 148 -31.37 4.29 6.97
C GLN A 148 -32.53 3.45 6.45
N ASP A 149 -32.25 2.46 5.63
CA ASP A 149 -33.26 1.57 5.08
C ASP A 149 -33.96 0.78 6.19
N GLU A 150 -33.20 0.24 7.19
CA GLU A 150 -33.78 -0.43 8.35
C GLU A 150 -34.74 0.45 9.19
N LYS A 151 -34.58 1.79 9.14
CA LYS A 151 -35.45 2.71 9.89
C LYS A 151 -36.76 3.05 9.14
N PHE A 152 -36.81 2.83 7.85
CA PHE A 152 -38.01 3.06 7.05
C PHE A 152 -38.94 1.83 6.99
N ASP A 153 -38.41 0.65 7.32
CA ASP A 153 -39.15 -0.61 7.32
C ASP A 153 -39.83 -0.90 8.68
N LEU A 154 -39.70 -0.03 9.67
CA LEU A 154 -40.37 -0.04 10.99
C LEU A 154 -41.46 1.02 11.10
#